data_ad2b88c50a2042cda224696195056a7c
#
_entry.id   ad2b88c50a2042cda224696195056a7c
#
_cell.length_a   1.000
_cell.length_b   1.000
_cell.length_c   1.000
_cell.angle_alpha   90.00
_cell.angle_beta   90.00
_cell.angle_gamma   90.00
#
_symmetry.space_group_name_H-M   'P 1'
#
loop_
_entity.id
_entity.type
_entity.pdbx_description
1 polymer ?
#
loop_
_entity_poly.entity_id
_entity_poly.type
_entity_poly.pdbx_seq_one_letter_code
_entity_poly.pdbx_strand_id
1 'polypeptide(L)'
;MALITNTIKSSSAERLLLLVHGYGADERDLAGLLPYLDQSERFATVLPRGPHNAPGSPGFAWYQFHDPDAIAAAFAQSLDALDDLLEEQCAQLGFARSQAVVAGFSQGAGLVLALGLRRGNRDRPAAVVAMSPAVPDFALLDIDPDIAGTVPVIIQHGSQDPMIPIKSARATARFLSNLGIPVVFREYAMQHNVTLDSMRDTVAWIDQVFDGVLPNESVPDDPIELVPSVTTAQWTSEVLQSEMAVIVDFWAPWCGPCKQVAPVIDQMARMRAGSYKFVKVNIDEEPQLAQQYGVQSIPMIGLFRGGKLERSVLGAKPRTQLETELGMLVIP
;
A
#
# COMPACT_ATOMS: atom_id res chain seq x y z
N MET A 1 18.96 11.17 7.05
CA MET A 1 19.85 11.16 5.84
C MET A 1 19.35 12.25 4.90
N ALA A 2 20.20 13.18 4.43
CA ALA A 2 19.75 14.23 3.50
C ALA A 2 19.45 13.62 2.13
N LEU A 3 18.24 13.86 1.62
CA LEU A 3 17.84 13.44 0.27
C LEU A 3 18.28 14.47 -0.78
N ILE A 4 18.62 13.98 -1.97
CA ILE A 4 18.80 14.86 -3.13
C ILE A 4 17.41 15.30 -3.59
N THR A 5 17.23 16.59 -3.87
CA THR A 5 15.94 17.16 -4.26
C THR A 5 16.05 18.01 -5.50
N ASN A 6 15.00 18.01 -6.32
CA ASN A 6 14.70 19.03 -7.31
C ASN A 6 13.58 19.92 -6.74
N THR A 7 13.85 21.21 -6.54
CA THR A 7 12.88 22.14 -5.97
C THR A 7 12.49 23.18 -7.02
N ILE A 8 11.21 23.22 -7.35
CA ILE A 8 10.62 24.16 -8.29
C ILE A 8 9.81 25.17 -7.48
N LYS A 9 10.26 26.43 -7.49
CA LYS A 9 9.65 27.51 -6.73
C LYS A 9 8.82 28.39 -7.67
N SER A 10 7.61 28.71 -7.23
CA SER A 10 6.82 29.80 -7.81
C SER A 10 6.81 30.99 -6.85
N SER A 11 6.85 32.20 -7.40
CA SER A 11 6.71 33.44 -6.60
C SER A 11 5.30 33.63 -6.05
N SER A 12 4.32 32.94 -6.61
CA SER A 12 2.91 32.92 -6.19
C SER A 12 2.57 31.74 -5.30
N ALA A 13 3.55 30.89 -4.92
CA ALA A 13 3.29 29.72 -4.12
C ALA A 13 2.76 30.09 -2.72
N GLU A 14 1.61 29.52 -2.39
CA GLU A 14 0.94 29.65 -1.09
C GLU A 14 1.02 28.37 -0.27
N ARG A 15 1.52 27.29 -0.88
CA ARG A 15 1.51 25.93 -0.34
C ARG A 15 2.73 25.15 -0.81
N LEU A 16 2.98 24.02 -0.16
CA LEU A 16 4.03 23.07 -0.55
C LEU A 16 3.41 21.84 -1.20
N LEU A 17 4.02 21.34 -2.27
CA LEU A 17 3.75 20.02 -2.84
C LEU A 17 5.02 19.17 -2.72
N LEU A 18 4.96 18.10 -1.92
CA LEU A 18 5.98 17.06 -1.91
C LEU A 18 5.54 15.97 -2.90
N LEU A 19 6.33 15.74 -3.97
CA LEU A 19 5.97 14.83 -5.06
C LEU A 19 6.99 13.71 -5.19
N VAL A 20 6.61 12.48 -4.78
CA VAL A 20 7.49 11.33 -4.54
C VAL A 20 7.40 10.32 -5.68
N HIS A 21 8.52 10.05 -6.35
CA HIS A 21 8.59 9.17 -7.53
C HIS A 21 8.44 7.67 -7.21
N GLY A 22 8.21 6.87 -8.25
CA GLY A 22 8.16 5.42 -8.20
C GLY A 22 9.53 4.73 -8.30
N TYR A 23 9.54 3.39 -8.26
CA TYR A 23 10.74 2.57 -8.45
C TYR A 23 11.37 2.81 -9.82
N GLY A 24 12.68 2.99 -9.86
CA GLY A 24 13.42 3.11 -11.10
C GLY A 24 13.45 4.52 -11.71
N ALA A 25 12.87 5.51 -11.02
CA ALA A 25 12.82 6.91 -11.41
C ALA A 25 13.76 7.78 -10.56
N ASP A 26 13.71 9.10 -10.73
CA ASP A 26 14.51 10.07 -9.99
C ASP A 26 13.71 11.34 -9.65
N GLU A 27 14.36 12.34 -9.07
CA GLU A 27 13.78 13.63 -8.67
C GLU A 27 13.28 14.50 -9.84
N ARG A 28 13.40 14.06 -11.08
CA ARG A 28 12.95 14.80 -12.28
C ARG A 28 11.72 14.17 -12.91
N ASP A 29 11.49 12.90 -12.66
CA ASP A 29 10.50 12.08 -13.35
C ASP A 29 9.11 12.71 -13.31
N LEU A 30 8.62 13.05 -12.14
CA LEU A 30 7.27 13.61 -11.98
C LEU A 30 7.16 15.10 -12.25
N ALA A 31 8.27 15.80 -12.53
CA ALA A 31 8.24 17.24 -12.84
C ALA A 31 7.38 17.55 -14.08
N GLY A 32 7.32 16.60 -15.03
CA GLY A 32 6.47 16.71 -16.21
C GLY A 32 4.97 16.74 -15.95
N LEU A 33 4.52 16.41 -14.73
CA LEU A 33 3.11 16.48 -14.32
C LEU A 33 2.68 17.87 -13.86
N LEU A 34 3.62 18.74 -13.47
CA LEU A 34 3.30 20.05 -12.88
C LEU A 34 2.47 20.96 -13.78
N PRO A 35 2.66 21.02 -15.11
CA PRO A 35 1.78 21.80 -15.98
C PRO A 35 0.29 21.39 -15.92
N TYR A 36 0.02 20.19 -15.42
CA TYR A 36 -1.36 19.66 -15.27
C TYR A 36 -1.87 19.71 -13.83
N LEU A 37 -0.96 19.56 -12.85
CA LEU A 37 -1.29 19.56 -11.42
C LEU A 37 -1.35 20.97 -10.82
N ASP A 38 -0.59 21.91 -11.36
CA ASP A 38 -0.42 23.24 -10.78
C ASP A 38 -0.39 24.35 -11.85
N GLN A 39 -1.46 24.44 -12.64
CA GLN A 39 -1.57 25.45 -13.70
C GLN A 39 -1.55 26.90 -13.17
N SER A 40 -1.97 27.10 -11.93
CA SER A 40 -1.99 28.42 -11.26
C SER A 40 -0.72 28.71 -10.45
N GLU A 41 0.28 27.84 -10.51
CA GLU A 41 1.58 28.01 -9.84
C GLU A 41 1.46 28.29 -8.33
N ARG A 42 0.50 27.66 -7.67
CA ARG A 42 0.18 27.83 -6.23
C ARG A 42 1.05 27.01 -5.30
N PHE A 43 1.87 26.10 -5.86
CA PHE A 43 2.77 25.25 -5.08
C PHE A 43 4.24 25.62 -5.26
N ALA A 44 4.97 25.62 -4.15
CA ALA A 44 6.40 25.32 -4.17
C ALA A 44 6.56 23.80 -4.17
N THR A 45 7.08 23.22 -5.24
CA THR A 45 7.14 21.77 -5.40
C THR A 45 8.52 21.23 -5.08
N VAL A 46 8.57 20.21 -4.23
CA VAL A 46 9.80 19.49 -3.84
C VAL A 46 9.69 18.06 -4.33
N LEU A 47 10.65 17.65 -5.16
CA LEU A 47 10.73 16.31 -5.72
C LEU A 47 12.02 15.65 -5.19
N PRO A 48 11.93 14.75 -4.22
CA PRO A 48 13.09 14.05 -3.68
C PRO A 48 13.47 12.84 -4.52
N ARG A 49 14.76 12.44 -4.43
CA ARG A 49 15.30 11.19 -5.00
C ARG A 49 15.33 10.11 -3.95
N GLY A 50 14.89 8.91 -4.29
CA GLY A 50 15.03 7.72 -3.46
C GLY A 50 16.49 7.41 -3.11
N PRO A 51 16.79 6.91 -1.89
CA PRO A 51 18.16 6.76 -1.40
C PRO A 51 18.92 5.57 -1.99
N HIS A 52 18.24 4.64 -2.63
CA HIS A 52 18.84 3.39 -3.14
C HIS A 52 18.85 3.37 -4.66
N ASN A 53 19.88 2.75 -5.25
CA ASN A 53 19.84 2.41 -6.68
C ASN A 53 18.74 1.37 -6.92
N ALA A 54 18.04 1.45 -8.05
CA ALA A 54 17.02 0.49 -8.44
C ALA A 54 17.65 -0.61 -9.33
N PRO A 55 17.85 -1.85 -8.85
CA PRO A 55 18.36 -2.93 -9.66
C PRO A 55 17.52 -3.14 -10.94
N GLY A 56 18.18 -3.25 -12.08
CA GLY A 56 17.52 -3.41 -13.37
C GLY A 56 16.97 -2.12 -14.00
N SER A 57 17.19 -0.96 -13.35
CA SER A 57 16.81 0.37 -13.84
C SER A 57 17.95 1.36 -13.66
N PRO A 58 18.08 2.40 -14.51
CA PRO A 58 19.06 3.46 -14.32
C PRO A 58 18.73 4.44 -13.19
N GLY A 59 17.53 4.34 -12.60
CA GLY A 59 17.02 5.25 -11.57
C GLY A 59 17.21 4.72 -10.15
N PHE A 60 16.36 5.24 -9.27
CA PHE A 60 16.45 5.06 -7.82
C PHE A 60 15.19 4.40 -7.25
N ALA A 61 15.30 3.92 -6.01
CA ALA A 61 14.24 3.28 -5.27
C ALA A 61 14.22 3.76 -3.83
N TRP A 62 13.07 3.66 -3.20
CA TRP A 62 12.89 3.96 -1.79
C TRP A 62 13.20 2.74 -0.91
N TYR A 63 12.91 1.55 -1.44
CA TYR A 63 13.22 0.25 -0.83
C TYR A 63 13.33 -0.81 -1.94
N GLN A 64 13.96 -1.95 -1.61
CA GLN A 64 14.14 -3.05 -2.54
C GLN A 64 13.03 -4.08 -2.35
N PHE A 65 12.41 -4.58 -3.44
CA PHE A 65 11.35 -5.58 -3.38
C PHE A 65 11.85 -7.01 -3.17
N HIS A 66 13.15 -7.26 -3.41
CA HIS A 66 13.68 -8.63 -3.47
C HIS A 66 14.14 -9.19 -2.12
N ASP A 67 14.12 -8.40 -1.07
CA ASP A 67 14.48 -8.81 0.28
C ASP A 67 13.35 -8.47 1.24
N PRO A 68 12.43 -9.42 1.50
CA PRO A 68 11.29 -9.19 2.39
C PRO A 68 11.69 -8.77 3.81
N ASP A 69 12.82 -9.29 4.31
CA ASP A 69 13.28 -8.98 5.66
C ASP A 69 13.87 -7.56 5.76
N ALA A 70 14.39 -7.04 4.65
CA ALA A 70 14.93 -5.68 4.58
C ALA A 70 13.88 -4.62 4.21
N ILE A 71 12.72 -5.00 3.63
CA ILE A 71 11.68 -4.06 3.18
C ILE A 71 11.23 -3.16 4.34
N ALA A 72 10.89 -3.72 5.48
CA ALA A 72 10.36 -2.96 6.61
C ALA A 72 11.34 -1.89 7.09
N ALA A 73 12.62 -2.26 7.27
CA ALA A 73 13.66 -1.33 7.70
C ALA A 73 13.92 -0.24 6.66
N ALA A 74 14.02 -0.60 5.38
CA ALA A 74 14.26 0.35 4.29
C ALA A 74 13.05 1.28 4.06
N PHE A 75 11.82 0.76 4.20
CA PHE A 75 10.59 1.56 4.15
C PHE A 75 10.57 2.58 5.28
N ALA A 76 10.82 2.16 6.52
CA ALA A 76 10.87 3.05 7.68
C ALA A 76 11.95 4.12 7.53
N GLN A 77 13.17 3.75 7.08
CA GLN A 77 14.25 4.70 6.84
C GLN A 77 13.90 5.74 5.78
N SER A 78 13.28 5.32 4.68
CA SER A 78 12.84 6.23 3.61
C SER A 78 11.71 7.13 4.08
N LEU A 79 10.79 6.59 4.86
CA LEU A 79 9.69 7.35 5.45
C LEU A 79 10.20 8.43 6.41
N ASP A 80 11.15 8.10 7.30
CA ASP A 80 11.76 9.08 8.21
C ASP A 80 12.51 10.17 7.44
N ALA A 81 13.24 9.81 6.38
CA ALA A 81 13.93 10.77 5.54
C ALA A 81 12.97 11.73 4.81
N LEU A 82 11.80 11.24 4.36
CA LEU A 82 10.76 12.06 3.75
C LEU A 82 10.07 12.96 4.78
N ASP A 83 9.86 12.47 5.99
CA ASP A 83 9.24 13.24 7.07
C ASP A 83 10.14 14.39 7.54
N ASP A 84 11.45 14.13 7.67
CA ASP A 84 12.44 15.16 7.98
C ASP A 84 12.56 16.19 6.84
N LEU A 85 12.56 15.72 5.57
CA LEU A 85 12.58 16.60 4.42
C LEU A 85 11.35 17.51 4.36
N LEU A 86 10.15 16.97 4.59
CA LEU A 86 8.91 17.77 4.58
C LEU A 86 8.97 18.85 5.65
N GLU A 87 9.42 18.53 6.86
CA GLU A 87 9.59 19.47 7.95
C GLU A 87 10.59 20.59 7.59
N GLU A 88 11.76 20.20 7.08
CA GLU A 88 12.81 21.13 6.66
C GLU A 88 12.33 22.06 5.55
N GLN A 89 11.67 21.53 4.53
CA GLN A 89 11.19 22.35 3.40
C GLN A 89 10.02 23.24 3.79
N CYS A 90 9.14 22.82 4.66
CA CYS A 90 8.10 23.67 5.22
C CYS A 90 8.72 24.85 5.97
N ALA A 91 9.70 24.60 6.84
CA ALA A 91 10.39 25.66 7.58
C ALA A 91 11.16 26.63 6.66
N GLN A 92 11.90 26.11 5.67
CA GLN A 92 12.68 26.91 4.73
C GLN A 92 11.84 27.79 3.80
N LEU A 93 10.65 27.32 3.43
CA LEU A 93 9.75 28.00 2.50
C LEU A 93 8.67 28.83 3.22
N GLY A 94 8.61 28.76 4.55
CA GLY A 94 7.68 29.52 5.38
C GLY A 94 6.24 28.98 5.40
N PHE A 95 6.06 27.67 5.13
CA PHE A 95 4.76 27.00 5.18
C PHE A 95 4.59 26.17 6.46
N ALA A 96 3.36 26.11 6.99
CA ALA A 96 3.01 25.07 7.95
C ALA A 96 2.83 23.72 7.24
N ARG A 97 3.05 22.60 7.94
CA ARG A 97 2.78 21.27 7.36
C ARG A 97 1.33 21.10 6.92
N SER A 98 0.39 21.71 7.62
CA SER A 98 -1.03 21.77 7.24
C SER A 98 -1.31 22.53 5.93
N GLN A 99 -0.31 23.19 5.35
CA GLN A 99 -0.36 23.79 4.01
C GLN A 99 0.33 22.93 2.95
N ALA A 100 0.84 21.75 3.32
CA ALA A 100 1.50 20.84 2.39
C ALA A 100 0.53 19.77 1.86
N VAL A 101 0.63 19.49 0.56
CA VAL A 101 0.08 18.30 -0.08
C VAL A 101 1.23 17.31 -0.28
N VAL A 102 1.04 16.06 0.13
CA VAL A 102 1.99 14.98 -0.17
C VAL A 102 1.40 14.09 -1.24
N ALA A 103 2.10 13.99 -2.36
CA ALA A 103 1.68 13.23 -3.53
C ALA A 103 2.75 12.25 -3.94
N GLY A 104 2.38 11.08 -4.46
CA GLY A 104 3.35 10.10 -4.91
C GLY A 104 2.80 9.14 -5.94
N PHE A 105 3.72 8.51 -6.67
CA PHE A 105 3.42 7.49 -7.66
C PHE A 105 4.04 6.15 -7.27
N SER A 106 3.31 5.06 -7.43
CA SER A 106 3.78 3.68 -7.24
C SER A 106 4.41 3.48 -5.84
N GLN A 107 5.71 3.20 -5.74
CA GLN A 107 6.46 3.10 -4.48
C GLN A 107 6.32 4.38 -3.64
N GLY A 108 6.46 5.55 -4.28
CA GLY A 108 6.27 6.84 -3.62
C GLY A 108 4.85 7.04 -3.09
N ALA A 109 3.84 6.49 -3.78
CA ALA A 109 2.45 6.57 -3.31
C ALA A 109 2.21 5.78 -2.01
N GLY A 110 2.85 4.62 -1.86
CA GLY A 110 2.83 3.88 -0.60
C GLY A 110 3.47 4.66 0.55
N LEU A 111 4.59 5.34 0.28
CA LEU A 111 5.28 6.16 1.28
C LEU A 111 4.50 7.42 1.68
N VAL A 112 3.85 8.11 0.74
CA VAL A 112 3.07 9.31 1.10
C VAL A 112 1.79 8.96 1.87
N LEU A 113 1.21 7.78 1.65
CA LEU A 113 0.15 7.26 2.51
C LEU A 113 0.65 7.10 3.95
N ALA A 114 1.80 6.46 4.15
CA ALA A 114 2.40 6.34 5.47
C ALA A 114 2.75 7.71 6.05
N LEU A 115 3.41 8.58 5.27
CA LEU A 115 3.83 9.92 5.70
C LEU A 115 2.67 10.78 6.20
N GLY A 116 1.54 10.74 5.50
CA GLY A 116 0.36 11.53 5.87
C GLY A 116 -0.43 10.96 7.05
N LEU A 117 -0.34 9.65 7.29
CA LEU A 117 -1.24 8.95 8.20
C LEU A 117 -0.55 8.30 9.40
N ARG A 118 0.81 8.23 9.44
CA ARG A 118 1.58 7.54 10.50
C ARG A 118 1.40 8.17 11.88
N ARG A 119 1.64 7.37 12.89
CA ARG A 119 1.76 7.84 14.27
C ARG A 119 2.92 8.82 14.41
N GLY A 120 2.75 9.82 15.26
CA GLY A 120 3.77 10.82 15.54
C GLY A 120 3.20 12.11 16.12
N ASN A 121 4.10 12.99 16.52
CA ASN A 121 3.80 14.28 17.15
C ASN A 121 3.95 15.48 16.18
N ARG A 122 4.23 15.25 14.92
CA ARG A 122 4.28 16.32 13.91
C ARG A 122 2.89 16.61 13.37
N ASP A 123 2.65 17.86 12.98
CA ASP A 123 1.42 18.26 12.31
C ASP A 123 1.22 17.46 11.01
N ARG A 124 -0.02 17.30 10.59
CA ARG A 124 -0.39 16.55 9.41
C ARG A 124 -0.35 17.42 8.15
N PRO A 125 -0.07 16.82 6.97
CA PRO A 125 -0.28 17.50 5.71
C PRO A 125 -1.76 17.79 5.49
N ALA A 126 -2.07 18.74 4.61
CA ALA A 126 -3.44 19.08 4.22
C ALA A 126 -4.14 17.93 3.51
N ALA A 127 -3.39 17.16 2.71
CA ALA A 127 -3.94 16.11 1.86
C ALA A 127 -2.90 15.09 1.42
N VAL A 128 -3.34 13.89 1.08
CA VAL A 128 -2.53 12.81 0.50
C VAL A 128 -3.08 12.41 -0.87
N VAL A 129 -2.22 12.42 -1.88
CA VAL A 129 -2.54 11.97 -3.24
C VAL A 129 -1.71 10.72 -3.56
N ALA A 130 -2.35 9.57 -3.67
CA ALA A 130 -1.70 8.30 -3.94
C ALA A 130 -2.06 7.78 -5.35
N MET A 131 -1.12 7.89 -6.29
CA MET A 131 -1.27 7.46 -7.67
C MET A 131 -0.67 6.06 -7.84
N SER A 132 -1.49 5.08 -8.17
CA SER A 132 -1.10 3.66 -8.35
C SER A 132 -0.27 3.11 -7.18
N PRO A 133 -0.76 3.18 -5.92
CA PRO A 133 0.06 2.92 -4.74
C PRO A 133 0.56 1.48 -4.67
N ALA A 134 1.88 1.33 -4.46
CA ALA A 134 2.52 0.09 -4.06
C ALA A 134 2.70 0.10 -2.53
N VAL A 135 1.85 -0.64 -1.82
CA VAL A 135 1.93 -0.80 -0.37
C VAL A 135 2.40 -2.23 -0.09
N PRO A 136 3.66 -2.43 0.35
CA PRO A 136 4.18 -3.77 0.57
C PRO A 136 3.46 -4.53 1.68
N ASP A 137 3.08 -3.82 2.72
CA ASP A 137 2.31 -4.33 3.85
C ASP A 137 1.59 -3.16 4.53
N PHE A 138 0.29 -3.31 4.84
CA PHE A 138 -0.47 -2.25 5.51
C PHE A 138 0.02 -1.94 6.92
N ALA A 139 0.68 -2.89 7.58
CA ALA A 139 1.29 -2.64 8.88
C ALA A 139 2.43 -1.62 8.81
N LEU A 140 3.09 -1.45 7.64
CA LEU A 140 4.14 -0.44 7.43
C LEU A 140 3.60 0.98 7.39
N LEU A 141 2.30 1.17 7.17
CA LEU A 141 1.69 2.50 7.19
C LEU A 141 1.65 3.10 8.61
N ASP A 142 1.70 2.25 9.65
CA ASP A 142 1.68 2.64 11.08
C ASP A 142 0.65 3.75 11.38
N ILE A 143 -0.57 3.55 10.89
CA ILE A 143 -1.62 4.56 10.89
C ILE A 143 -2.01 4.94 12.31
N ASP A 144 -2.10 6.23 12.59
CA ASP A 144 -2.64 6.77 13.81
C ASP A 144 -4.18 6.86 13.72
N PRO A 145 -4.93 6.03 14.45
CA PRO A 145 -6.38 6.02 14.36
C PRO A 145 -7.03 7.31 14.89
N ASP A 146 -6.35 8.05 15.77
CA ASP A 146 -6.94 9.20 16.45
C ASP A 146 -6.91 10.47 15.58
N ILE A 147 -5.91 10.60 14.71
CA ILE A 147 -5.70 11.80 13.87
C ILE A 147 -5.80 11.54 12.38
N ALA A 148 -5.72 10.28 11.95
CA ALA A 148 -5.80 9.91 10.53
C ALA A 148 -7.13 10.34 9.90
N GLY A 149 -8.24 10.30 10.65
CA GLY A 149 -9.57 10.70 10.18
C GLY A 149 -9.73 12.16 9.76
N THR A 150 -8.72 13.01 10.01
CA THR A 150 -8.73 14.44 9.61
C THR A 150 -7.95 14.71 8.32
N VAL A 151 -7.20 13.74 7.82
CA VAL A 151 -6.38 13.88 6.59
C VAL A 151 -7.09 13.22 5.43
N PRO A 152 -7.61 13.98 4.46
CA PRO A 152 -8.25 13.41 3.28
C PRO A 152 -7.22 12.74 2.37
N VAL A 153 -7.63 11.62 1.77
CA VAL A 153 -6.81 10.81 0.87
C VAL A 153 -7.55 10.60 -0.44
N ILE A 154 -6.89 10.86 -1.57
CA ILE A 154 -7.32 10.35 -2.86
C ILE A 154 -6.40 9.23 -3.32
N ILE A 155 -6.98 8.11 -3.74
CA ILE A 155 -6.27 6.99 -4.37
C ILE A 155 -6.75 6.88 -5.80
N GLN A 156 -5.82 6.90 -6.75
CA GLN A 156 -6.08 6.74 -8.18
C GLN A 156 -5.36 5.52 -8.71
N HIS A 157 -6.02 4.72 -9.54
CA HIS A 157 -5.42 3.50 -10.06
C HIS A 157 -5.96 3.10 -11.43
N GLY A 158 -5.08 2.46 -12.24
CA GLY A 158 -5.42 1.90 -13.53
C GLY A 158 -6.12 0.54 -13.43
N SER A 159 -7.28 0.38 -14.05
CA SER A 159 -7.98 -0.92 -14.11
C SER A 159 -7.23 -1.96 -14.95
N GLN A 160 -6.28 -1.51 -15.79
CA GLN A 160 -5.46 -2.33 -16.68
C GLN A 160 -3.99 -2.36 -16.25
N ASP A 161 -3.70 -2.01 -14.99
CA ASP A 161 -2.34 -1.95 -14.44
C ASP A 161 -1.75 -3.37 -14.36
N PRO A 162 -0.67 -3.68 -15.14
CA PRO A 162 -0.03 -4.99 -15.13
C PRO A 162 0.99 -5.15 -13.99
N MET A 163 1.42 -4.04 -13.36
CA MET A 163 2.45 -4.04 -12.31
C MET A 163 1.82 -4.22 -10.93
N ILE A 164 0.77 -3.46 -10.66
CA ILE A 164 0.03 -3.49 -9.40
C ILE A 164 -1.44 -3.76 -9.72
N PRO A 165 -1.94 -4.97 -9.44
CA PRO A 165 -3.33 -5.29 -9.74
C PRO A 165 -4.32 -4.32 -9.06
N ILE A 166 -5.37 -3.91 -9.77
CA ILE A 166 -6.41 -3.00 -9.26
C ILE A 166 -7.01 -3.43 -7.92
N LYS A 167 -7.08 -4.75 -7.68
CA LYS A 167 -7.53 -5.32 -6.40
C LYS A 167 -6.69 -4.85 -5.21
N SER A 168 -5.39 -4.62 -5.40
CA SER A 168 -4.49 -4.12 -4.34
C SER A 168 -4.81 -2.68 -3.96
N ALA A 169 -5.08 -1.82 -4.94
CA ALA A 169 -5.48 -0.44 -4.70
C ALA A 169 -6.88 -0.34 -4.04
N ARG A 170 -7.83 -1.18 -4.48
CA ARG A 170 -9.15 -1.29 -3.83
C ARG A 170 -9.01 -1.78 -2.38
N ALA A 171 -8.11 -2.75 -2.11
CA ALA A 171 -7.83 -3.21 -0.76
C ALA A 171 -7.24 -2.11 0.11
N THR A 172 -6.30 -1.31 -0.43
CA THR A 172 -5.73 -0.13 0.25
C THR A 172 -6.82 0.88 0.60
N ALA A 173 -7.65 1.25 -0.36
CA ALA A 173 -8.72 2.23 -0.15
C ALA A 173 -9.71 1.76 0.94
N ARG A 174 -10.12 0.48 0.91
CA ARG A 174 -11.00 -0.09 1.94
C ARG A 174 -10.36 -0.18 3.30
N PHE A 175 -9.09 -0.57 3.35
CA PHE A 175 -8.34 -0.61 4.60
C PHE A 175 -8.36 0.76 5.29
N LEU A 176 -8.07 1.84 4.55
CA LEU A 176 -8.09 3.20 5.06
C LEU A 176 -9.51 3.66 5.45
N SER A 177 -10.49 3.40 4.60
CA SER A 177 -11.90 3.73 4.86
C SER A 177 -12.44 3.03 6.11
N ASN A 178 -12.08 1.76 6.35
CA ASN A 178 -12.46 1.02 7.55
C ASN A 178 -11.83 1.57 8.84
N LEU A 179 -10.74 2.34 8.73
CA LEU A 179 -10.13 3.08 9.85
C LEU A 179 -10.73 4.48 10.02
N GLY A 180 -11.78 4.82 9.26
CA GLY A 180 -12.45 6.13 9.32
C GLY A 180 -11.70 7.25 8.61
N ILE A 181 -10.71 6.94 7.77
CA ILE A 181 -9.99 7.93 6.98
C ILE A 181 -10.90 8.39 5.83
N PRO A 182 -11.03 9.70 5.57
CA PRO A 182 -11.76 10.21 4.41
C PRO A 182 -11.03 9.82 3.11
N VAL A 183 -11.57 8.85 2.38
CA VAL A 183 -10.98 8.33 1.15
C VAL A 183 -11.86 8.59 -0.04
N VAL A 184 -11.27 9.10 -1.12
CA VAL A 184 -11.83 9.10 -2.47
C VAL A 184 -11.04 8.09 -3.30
N PHE A 185 -11.71 7.13 -3.92
CA PHE A 185 -11.10 6.14 -4.79
C PHE A 185 -11.56 6.30 -6.22
N ARG A 186 -10.60 6.40 -7.16
CA ARG A 186 -10.85 6.58 -8.59
C ARG A 186 -10.16 5.50 -9.42
N GLU A 187 -10.91 4.88 -10.31
CA GLU A 187 -10.41 3.93 -11.29
C GLU A 187 -10.46 4.53 -12.68
N TYR A 188 -9.40 4.28 -13.44
CA TYR A 188 -9.28 4.76 -14.82
C TYR A 188 -8.95 3.61 -15.76
N ALA A 189 -9.38 3.69 -17.01
CA ALA A 189 -8.99 2.76 -18.07
C ALA A 189 -7.54 3.03 -18.52
N MET A 190 -6.58 2.86 -17.60
CA MET A 190 -5.16 3.09 -17.82
C MET A 190 -4.33 1.93 -17.24
N GLN A 191 -3.06 1.85 -17.66
CA GLN A 191 -2.08 0.93 -17.11
C GLN A 191 -1.39 1.52 -15.87
N HIS A 192 -0.11 1.17 -15.61
CA HIS A 192 0.72 1.73 -14.53
C HIS A 192 1.26 3.10 -14.90
N ASN A 193 0.40 4.08 -15.02
CA ASN A 193 0.72 5.45 -15.43
C ASN A 193 -0.35 6.43 -14.91
N VAL A 194 -0.18 7.72 -15.20
CA VAL A 194 -1.18 8.77 -14.97
C VAL A 194 -1.74 9.27 -16.29
N THR A 195 -2.97 9.78 -16.28
CA THR A 195 -3.66 10.32 -17.46
C THR A 195 -4.10 11.76 -17.21
N LEU A 196 -4.47 12.47 -18.26
CA LEU A 196 -5.00 13.84 -18.12
C LEU A 196 -6.27 13.86 -17.26
N ASP A 197 -7.12 12.85 -17.39
CA ASP A 197 -8.35 12.76 -16.60
C ASP A 197 -8.04 12.52 -15.12
N SER A 198 -7.09 11.62 -14.81
CA SER A 198 -6.66 11.43 -13.41
C SER A 198 -6.05 12.69 -12.81
N MET A 199 -5.30 13.48 -13.60
CA MET A 199 -4.72 14.74 -13.15
C MET A 199 -5.79 15.80 -12.91
N ARG A 200 -6.80 15.94 -13.79
CA ARG A 200 -7.93 16.86 -13.59
C ARG A 200 -8.70 16.53 -12.31
N ASP A 201 -9.00 15.26 -12.09
CA ASP A 201 -9.69 14.82 -10.88
C ASP A 201 -8.86 15.10 -9.63
N THR A 202 -7.53 14.93 -9.69
CA THR A 202 -6.62 15.30 -8.60
C THR A 202 -6.71 16.78 -8.27
N VAL A 203 -6.64 17.65 -9.27
CA VAL A 203 -6.72 19.11 -9.09
C VAL A 203 -8.08 19.50 -8.49
N ALA A 204 -9.17 19.01 -9.07
CA ALA A 204 -10.51 19.29 -8.59
C ALA A 204 -10.72 18.80 -7.14
N TRP A 205 -10.15 17.66 -6.78
CA TRP A 205 -10.22 17.13 -5.43
C TRP A 205 -9.38 17.96 -4.44
N ILE A 206 -8.16 18.37 -4.82
CA ILE A 206 -7.31 19.26 -4.02
C ILE A 206 -8.02 20.60 -3.78
N ASP A 207 -8.71 21.15 -4.79
CA ASP A 207 -9.47 22.38 -4.65
C ASP A 207 -10.57 22.25 -3.60
N GLN A 208 -11.34 21.15 -3.62
CA GLN A 208 -12.35 20.88 -2.60
C GLN A 208 -11.75 20.82 -1.19
N VAL A 209 -10.60 20.17 -1.03
CA VAL A 209 -9.90 20.12 0.28
C VAL A 209 -9.52 21.52 0.74
N PHE A 210 -9.02 22.37 -0.14
CA PHE A 210 -8.63 23.73 0.21
C PHE A 210 -9.82 24.65 0.47
N ASP A 211 -10.98 24.32 -0.08
CA ASP A 211 -12.26 24.98 0.23
C ASP A 211 -12.87 24.49 1.56
N GLY A 212 -12.15 23.64 2.32
CA GLY A 212 -12.56 23.11 3.62
C GLY A 212 -13.53 21.94 3.54
N VAL A 213 -13.70 21.33 2.36
CA VAL A 213 -14.46 20.10 2.20
C VAL A 213 -13.56 18.93 2.55
N LEU A 214 -14.08 17.93 3.27
CA LEU A 214 -13.43 16.63 3.46
C LEU A 214 -14.09 15.61 2.51
N PRO A 215 -13.61 15.49 1.25
CA PRO A 215 -14.21 14.58 0.31
C PRO A 215 -14.05 13.14 0.82
N ASN A 216 -15.17 12.47 0.99
CA ASN A 216 -15.21 11.06 1.39
C ASN A 216 -16.29 10.37 0.58
N GLU A 217 -15.92 9.27 -0.10
CA GLU A 217 -16.82 8.53 -0.93
C GLU A 217 -16.81 7.05 -0.53
N SER A 218 -17.95 6.39 -0.75
CA SER A 218 -17.99 4.94 -0.55
C SER A 218 -17.02 4.26 -1.50
N VAL A 219 -16.04 3.57 -0.96
CA VAL A 219 -15.18 2.69 -1.76
C VAL A 219 -16.04 1.55 -2.28
N PRO A 220 -16.04 1.26 -3.59
CA PRO A 220 -16.87 0.21 -4.15
C PRO A 220 -16.74 -1.11 -3.39
N ASP A 221 -17.86 -1.65 -2.96
CA ASP A 221 -17.97 -2.99 -2.41
C ASP A 221 -17.84 -3.99 -3.58
N ASP A 222 -16.64 -4.24 -4.02
CA ASP A 222 -16.38 -5.51 -4.67
C ASP A 222 -16.42 -6.58 -3.59
N PRO A 223 -17.15 -7.64 -3.76
CA PRO A 223 -17.01 -8.83 -2.92
C PRO A 223 -15.65 -9.46 -3.26
N ILE A 224 -14.55 -8.83 -2.85
CA ILE A 224 -13.26 -9.48 -2.88
C ILE A 224 -13.34 -10.55 -1.79
N GLU A 225 -13.50 -11.76 -2.22
CA GLU A 225 -13.19 -12.89 -1.37
C GLU A 225 -11.69 -12.80 -1.06
N LEU A 226 -11.38 -12.22 0.10
CA LEU A 226 -9.99 -11.96 0.51
C LEU A 226 -9.18 -13.25 0.64
N VAL A 227 -9.88 -14.35 0.86
CA VAL A 227 -9.35 -15.71 0.98
C VAL A 227 -10.13 -16.63 0.04
N PRO A 228 -9.94 -16.53 -1.30
CA PRO A 228 -10.67 -17.33 -2.27
C PRO A 228 -10.38 -18.82 -2.11
N SER A 229 -11.36 -19.64 -2.40
CA SER A 229 -11.19 -21.09 -2.50
C SER A 229 -10.35 -21.45 -3.73
N VAL A 230 -9.38 -22.34 -3.56
CA VAL A 230 -8.52 -22.83 -4.64
C VAL A 230 -8.70 -24.32 -4.79
N THR A 231 -8.94 -24.74 -6.03
CA THR A 231 -9.06 -26.15 -6.43
C THR A 231 -7.73 -26.73 -6.88
N THR A 232 -7.64 -28.08 -6.99
CA THR A 232 -6.48 -28.77 -7.56
C THR A 232 -6.12 -28.26 -8.96
N ALA A 233 -7.12 -27.94 -9.78
CA ALA A 233 -6.89 -27.39 -11.13
C ALA A 233 -6.23 -26.00 -11.12
N GLN A 234 -6.51 -25.18 -10.12
CA GLN A 234 -5.98 -23.84 -9.95
C GLN A 234 -4.70 -23.80 -9.12
N TRP A 235 -4.35 -24.92 -8.45
CA TRP A 235 -3.26 -24.97 -7.48
C TRP A 235 -1.92 -24.48 -8.04
N THR A 236 -1.58 -24.95 -9.25
CA THR A 236 -0.31 -24.58 -9.87
C THR A 236 -0.22 -23.09 -10.12
N SER A 237 -1.22 -22.47 -10.72
CA SER A 237 -1.23 -21.04 -11.03
C SER A 237 -1.38 -20.15 -9.79
N GLU A 238 -2.23 -20.58 -8.85
CA GLU A 238 -2.60 -19.75 -7.71
C GLU A 238 -1.61 -19.83 -6.55
N VAL A 239 -0.89 -20.96 -6.40
CA VAL A 239 0.01 -21.22 -5.28
C VAL A 239 1.45 -21.48 -5.73
N LEU A 240 1.67 -22.45 -6.64
CA LEU A 240 3.04 -22.87 -6.97
C LEU A 240 3.80 -21.86 -7.83
N GLN A 241 3.11 -21.16 -8.73
CA GLN A 241 3.67 -20.14 -9.63
C GLN A 241 3.41 -18.71 -9.14
N SER A 242 2.89 -18.54 -7.93
CA SER A 242 2.67 -17.21 -7.36
C SER A 242 4.00 -16.49 -7.14
N GLU A 243 4.11 -15.26 -7.62
CA GLU A 243 5.25 -14.36 -7.35
C GLU A 243 5.27 -13.91 -5.90
N MET A 244 4.10 -13.86 -5.25
CA MET A 244 3.97 -13.53 -3.82
C MET A 244 3.98 -14.80 -2.98
N ALA A 245 4.44 -14.67 -1.73
CA ALA A 245 4.22 -15.70 -0.73
C ALA A 245 2.72 -15.94 -0.53
N VAL A 246 2.29 -17.21 -0.43
CA VAL A 246 0.89 -17.60 -0.32
C VAL A 246 0.61 -18.22 1.04
N ILE A 247 -0.38 -17.71 1.74
CA ILE A 247 -0.94 -18.33 2.95
C ILE A 247 -2.13 -19.19 2.51
N VAL A 248 -2.09 -20.46 2.85
CA VAL A 248 -3.13 -21.44 2.51
C VAL A 248 -3.79 -21.95 3.78
N ASP A 249 -5.10 -21.73 3.91
CA ASP A 249 -5.93 -22.31 4.99
C ASP A 249 -6.57 -23.62 4.52
N PHE A 250 -6.08 -24.75 5.03
CA PHE A 250 -6.71 -26.05 4.83
C PHE A 250 -7.81 -26.24 5.86
N TRP A 251 -9.04 -26.32 5.40
CA TRP A 251 -10.25 -26.29 6.23
C TRP A 251 -11.32 -27.26 5.75
N ALA A 252 -12.40 -27.41 6.55
CA ALA A 252 -13.61 -28.11 6.12
C ALA A 252 -14.88 -27.49 6.78
N PRO A 253 -16.08 -27.63 6.16
CA PRO A 253 -17.31 -27.04 6.67
C PRO A 253 -17.74 -27.52 8.07
N TRP A 254 -17.38 -28.73 8.43
CA TRP A 254 -17.71 -29.34 9.72
C TRP A 254 -16.70 -28.99 10.83
N CYS A 255 -15.57 -28.37 10.51
CA CYS A 255 -14.49 -28.06 11.44
C CYS A 255 -14.81 -26.81 12.28
N GLY A 256 -15.13 -27.01 13.55
CA GLY A 256 -15.41 -25.92 14.50
C GLY A 256 -14.23 -24.94 14.70
N PRO A 257 -12.99 -25.43 14.97
CA PRO A 257 -11.82 -24.57 15.08
C PRO A 257 -11.50 -23.79 13.80
N CYS A 258 -11.79 -24.34 12.60
CA CYS A 258 -11.62 -23.63 11.33
C CYS A 258 -12.54 -22.39 11.26
N LYS A 259 -13.78 -22.51 11.72
CA LYS A 259 -14.72 -21.39 11.79
C LYS A 259 -14.26 -20.30 12.76
N GLN A 260 -13.54 -20.66 13.81
CA GLN A 260 -12.98 -19.71 14.77
C GLN A 260 -11.77 -18.95 14.20
N VAL A 261 -10.93 -19.61 13.39
CA VAL A 261 -9.74 -18.97 12.81
C VAL A 261 -10.04 -18.21 11.52
N ALA A 262 -11.11 -18.52 10.80
CA ALA A 262 -11.48 -17.87 9.55
C ALA A 262 -11.51 -16.32 9.65
N PRO A 263 -12.15 -15.70 10.68
CA PRO A 263 -12.10 -14.23 10.83
C PRO A 263 -10.68 -13.69 11.06
N VAL A 264 -9.82 -14.49 11.70
CA VAL A 264 -8.39 -14.12 11.92
C VAL A 264 -7.64 -14.14 10.59
N ILE A 265 -7.85 -15.17 9.76
CA ILE A 265 -7.25 -15.28 8.42
C ILE A 265 -7.76 -14.13 7.53
N ASP A 266 -9.06 -13.80 7.57
CA ASP A 266 -9.62 -12.64 6.86
C ASP A 266 -8.99 -11.32 7.32
N GLN A 267 -8.76 -11.15 8.62
CA GLN A 267 -8.05 -9.98 9.17
C GLN A 267 -6.62 -9.93 8.66
N MET A 268 -5.89 -11.05 8.69
CA MET A 268 -4.52 -11.13 8.16
C MET A 268 -4.50 -10.79 6.66
N ALA A 269 -5.43 -11.34 5.88
CA ALA A 269 -5.54 -11.06 4.45
C ALA A 269 -5.76 -9.57 4.15
N ARG A 270 -6.57 -8.89 4.97
CA ARG A 270 -6.76 -7.42 4.87
C ARG A 270 -5.48 -6.65 5.20
N MET A 271 -4.84 -7.00 6.32
CA MET A 271 -3.66 -6.29 6.81
C MET A 271 -2.41 -6.53 5.97
N ARG A 272 -2.31 -7.69 5.33
CA ARG A 272 -1.14 -8.15 4.56
C ARG A 272 -1.40 -8.15 3.05
N ALA A 273 -2.47 -7.50 2.59
CA ALA A 273 -2.75 -7.35 1.17
C ALA A 273 -1.57 -6.65 0.47
N GLY A 274 -1.10 -7.26 -0.64
CA GLY A 274 0.09 -6.78 -1.36
C GLY A 274 1.40 -7.45 -0.96
N SER A 275 1.53 -7.98 0.28
CA SER A 275 2.72 -8.74 0.72
C SER A 275 2.52 -10.24 0.62
N TYR A 276 1.31 -10.69 0.90
CA TYR A 276 0.93 -12.10 0.92
C TYR A 276 -0.37 -12.29 0.16
N LYS A 277 -0.46 -13.38 -0.56
CA LYS A 277 -1.71 -13.88 -1.11
C LYS A 277 -2.33 -14.86 -0.12
N PHE A 278 -3.63 -14.78 0.10
CA PHE A 278 -4.35 -15.69 0.97
C PHE A 278 -5.35 -16.49 0.16
N VAL A 279 -5.36 -17.80 0.39
CA VAL A 279 -6.31 -18.72 -0.24
C VAL A 279 -6.77 -19.78 0.77
N LYS A 280 -7.88 -20.44 0.49
CA LYS A 280 -8.35 -21.58 1.31
C LYS A 280 -8.57 -22.81 0.44
N VAL A 281 -8.38 -23.98 1.03
CA VAL A 281 -8.58 -25.28 0.39
C VAL A 281 -9.53 -26.11 1.26
N ASN A 282 -10.69 -26.48 0.71
CA ASN A 282 -11.59 -27.39 1.35
C ASN A 282 -11.09 -28.84 1.18
N ILE A 283 -10.64 -29.46 2.26
CA ILE A 283 -10.05 -30.82 2.20
C ILE A 283 -11.04 -31.91 1.82
N ASP A 284 -12.35 -31.68 2.00
CA ASP A 284 -13.38 -32.63 1.57
C ASP A 284 -13.55 -32.61 0.05
N GLU A 285 -13.36 -31.46 -0.59
CA GLU A 285 -13.46 -31.27 -2.04
C GLU A 285 -12.12 -31.55 -2.74
N GLU A 286 -11.00 -31.27 -2.06
CA GLU A 286 -9.64 -31.36 -2.60
C GLU A 286 -8.75 -32.33 -1.78
N PRO A 287 -9.15 -33.61 -1.61
CA PRO A 287 -8.44 -34.56 -0.73
C PRO A 287 -7.01 -34.88 -1.23
N GLN A 288 -6.77 -34.73 -2.54
CA GLN A 288 -5.44 -34.94 -3.11
C GLN A 288 -4.45 -33.89 -2.64
N LEU A 289 -4.83 -32.61 -2.57
CA LEU A 289 -4.00 -31.55 -2.03
C LEU A 289 -3.74 -31.77 -0.54
N ALA A 290 -4.77 -32.14 0.23
CA ALA A 290 -4.61 -32.45 1.65
C ALA A 290 -3.58 -33.58 1.87
N GLN A 291 -3.65 -34.65 1.08
CA GLN A 291 -2.72 -35.76 1.13
C GLN A 291 -1.30 -35.34 0.71
N GLN A 292 -1.18 -34.61 -0.38
CA GLN A 292 0.11 -34.14 -0.94
C GLN A 292 0.90 -33.32 0.07
N TYR A 293 0.23 -32.47 0.85
CA TYR A 293 0.86 -31.60 1.87
C TYR A 293 0.78 -32.14 3.29
N GLY A 294 0.37 -33.41 3.46
CA GLY A 294 0.38 -34.09 4.75
C GLY A 294 -0.56 -33.49 5.78
N VAL A 295 -1.71 -32.98 5.36
CA VAL A 295 -2.73 -32.37 6.24
C VAL A 295 -3.38 -33.49 7.08
N GLN A 296 -2.90 -33.66 8.32
CA GLN A 296 -3.41 -34.67 9.26
C GLN A 296 -4.47 -34.12 10.21
N SER A 297 -4.50 -32.83 10.41
CA SER A 297 -5.49 -32.13 11.23
C SER A 297 -5.76 -30.72 10.69
N ILE A 298 -6.96 -30.22 10.92
CA ILE A 298 -7.42 -28.91 10.47
C ILE A 298 -7.93 -28.05 11.65
N PRO A 299 -7.78 -26.68 11.58
CA PRO A 299 -7.14 -25.96 10.48
C PRO A 299 -5.63 -26.18 10.43
N MET A 300 -5.07 -26.32 9.23
CA MET A 300 -3.66 -26.21 8.98
C MET A 300 -3.42 -24.96 8.10
N ILE A 301 -2.66 -24.01 8.61
CA ILE A 301 -2.29 -22.81 7.88
C ILE A 301 -0.87 -22.97 7.37
N GLY A 302 -0.69 -23.02 6.05
CA GLY A 302 0.60 -23.19 5.38
C GLY A 302 1.11 -21.90 4.77
N LEU A 303 2.40 -21.60 4.92
CA LEU A 303 3.11 -20.57 4.15
C LEU A 303 3.83 -21.23 2.98
N PHE A 304 3.50 -20.82 1.77
CA PHE A 304 4.16 -21.22 0.53
C PHE A 304 4.99 -20.07 -0.02
N ARG A 305 6.24 -20.38 -0.42
CA ARG A 305 7.11 -19.40 -1.07
C ARG A 305 7.88 -20.08 -2.20
N GLY A 306 7.90 -19.47 -3.39
CA GLY A 306 8.53 -20.07 -4.57
C GLY A 306 8.00 -21.47 -4.89
N GLY A 307 6.70 -21.72 -4.68
CA GLY A 307 6.05 -23.00 -4.93
C GLY A 307 6.29 -24.10 -3.89
N LYS A 308 6.94 -23.80 -2.77
CA LYS A 308 7.25 -24.77 -1.70
C LYS A 308 6.57 -24.43 -0.41
N LEU A 309 6.04 -25.42 0.30
CA LEU A 309 5.59 -25.25 1.69
C LEU A 309 6.81 -25.06 2.59
N GLU A 310 7.00 -23.84 3.10
CA GLU A 310 8.11 -23.51 4.01
C GLU A 310 7.77 -23.77 5.47
N ARG A 311 6.56 -23.40 5.87
CA ARG A 311 6.07 -23.53 7.26
C ARG A 311 4.62 -23.91 7.29
N SER A 312 4.20 -24.54 8.37
CA SER A 312 2.79 -24.81 8.64
C SER A 312 2.50 -24.68 10.13
N VAL A 313 1.30 -24.21 10.45
CA VAL A 313 0.78 -24.04 11.81
C VAL A 313 -0.52 -24.80 11.93
N LEU A 314 -0.67 -25.58 12.99
CA LEU A 314 -1.87 -26.37 13.26
C LEU A 314 -2.75 -25.70 14.33
N GLY A 315 -4.06 -25.80 14.13
CA GLY A 315 -5.07 -25.34 15.08
C GLY A 315 -5.39 -23.85 14.98
N ALA A 316 -6.50 -23.46 15.59
CA ALA A 316 -6.93 -22.06 15.67
C ALA A 316 -6.08 -21.30 16.68
N LYS A 317 -5.42 -20.24 16.23
CA LYS A 317 -4.54 -19.39 17.05
C LYS A 317 -4.84 -17.90 16.81
N PRO A 318 -4.51 -17.04 17.78
CA PRO A 318 -4.56 -15.59 17.59
C PRO A 318 -3.65 -15.13 16.45
N ARG A 319 -3.98 -14.00 15.82
CA ARG A 319 -3.26 -13.43 14.66
C ARG A 319 -1.75 -13.31 14.88
N THR A 320 -1.34 -12.67 15.97
CA THR A 320 0.08 -12.45 16.28
C THR A 320 0.87 -13.75 16.41
N GLN A 321 0.24 -14.80 16.95
CA GLN A 321 0.87 -16.10 17.07
C GLN A 321 0.98 -16.79 15.71
N LEU A 322 -0.06 -16.72 14.86
CA LEU A 322 -0.01 -17.25 13.48
C LEU A 322 1.09 -16.55 12.67
N GLU A 323 1.13 -15.22 12.69
CA GLU A 323 2.14 -14.44 11.97
C GLU A 323 3.56 -14.79 12.42
N THR A 324 3.78 -14.95 13.74
CA THR A 324 5.10 -15.31 14.30
C THR A 324 5.51 -16.73 13.90
N GLU A 325 4.62 -17.72 14.08
CA GLU A 325 4.94 -19.13 13.79
C GLU A 325 5.10 -19.38 12.28
N LEU A 326 4.34 -18.69 11.44
CA LEU A 326 4.51 -18.71 9.98
C LEU A 326 5.77 -17.95 9.52
N GLY A 327 6.41 -17.16 10.39
CA GLY A 327 7.55 -16.34 10.01
C GLY A 327 7.16 -15.23 9.02
N MET A 328 5.94 -14.72 9.16
CA MET A 328 5.53 -13.51 8.46
C MET A 328 6.27 -12.31 9.07
N LEU A 329 6.52 -11.26 8.28
CA LEU A 329 7.17 -10.05 8.77
C LEU A 329 6.44 -9.56 10.03
N VAL A 330 7.08 -9.70 11.18
CA VAL A 330 6.62 -9.10 12.44
C VAL A 330 7.23 -7.71 12.47
N ILE A 331 6.40 -6.70 12.33
CA ILE A 331 6.80 -5.32 12.56
C ILE A 331 6.66 -5.09 14.06
N PRO A 332 7.73 -4.67 14.75
CA PRO A 332 7.73 -4.45 16.19
C PRO A 332 6.74 -3.39 16.63
#